data_e0ef5a63b3e48413c2715ad1ae2e4df3
#
_entry.id   e0ef5a63b3e48413c2715ad1ae2e4df3
#
_cell.length_a   1.000
_cell.length_b   1.000
_cell.length_c   1.000
_cell.angle_alpha   90.00
_cell.angle_beta   90.00
_cell.angle_gamma   90.00
#
_symmetry.space_group_name_H-M   'P 1'
#
loop_
_entity.id
_entity.type
_entity.pdbx_description
1 polymer ?
#
loop_
_entity_poly.entity_id
_entity_poly.type
_entity_poly.pdbx_seq_one_letter_code
_entity_poly.pdbx_strand_id
1 'polypeptide(L)'
;AEEIGNYLKEKVDEVDGFNVVKGFLNLSISSDFWLNQFIAAYNTENFGFVEVDENAPTYLVEYSSPNTNKPIHLGHLRNNFLGYSVAEIIKASGKNVKKVQIINDRGIHICKSMVSWQKFGNGETPESSGIKGDHLVGKYYVEFDKQYKKEIAELVTSGMEEKQAGKD
;
A
#
# COMPACT_ATOMS: atom_id res chain seq x y z
N ALA A 1 32.64 10.95 31.87
CA ALA A 1 31.21 11.18 32.04
C ALA A 1 30.93 12.31 33.06
N GLU A 2 31.50 12.29 34.26
CA GLU A 2 31.22 13.31 35.26
C GLU A 2 31.66 14.72 34.84
N GLU A 3 32.85 14.88 34.28
CA GLU A 3 33.32 16.19 33.78
C GLU A 3 32.37 16.76 32.71
N ILE A 4 31.89 15.91 31.81
CA ILE A 4 30.92 16.30 30.79
C ILE A 4 29.58 16.66 31.43
N GLY A 5 29.13 15.89 32.42
CA GLY A 5 27.89 16.17 33.13
C GLY A 5 27.94 17.51 33.89
N ASN A 6 29.04 17.80 34.57
CA ASN A 6 29.26 19.08 35.23
C ASN A 6 29.26 20.24 34.22
N TYR A 7 29.98 20.09 33.11
CA TYR A 7 30.03 21.10 32.07
C TYR A 7 28.63 21.37 31.47
N LEU A 8 27.88 20.32 31.14
CA LEU A 8 26.54 20.48 30.59
C LEU A 8 25.59 21.16 31.58
N LYS A 9 25.62 20.76 32.84
CA LYS A 9 24.81 21.39 33.89
C LYS A 9 25.15 22.88 34.12
N GLU A 10 26.39 23.26 33.90
CA GLU A 10 26.81 24.66 34.04
C GLU A 10 26.50 25.51 32.79
N LYS A 11 26.54 24.94 31.61
CA LYS A 11 26.51 25.66 30.33
C LYS A 11 25.23 25.53 29.54
N VAL A 12 24.35 24.61 29.93
CA VAL A 12 23.11 24.32 29.22
C VAL A 12 21.93 24.51 30.16
N ASP A 13 21.19 25.58 29.96
CA ASP A 13 20.09 26.01 30.85
C ASP A 13 18.97 24.98 30.99
N GLU A 14 18.83 24.10 29.97
CA GLU A 14 17.84 23.04 29.97
C GLU A 14 18.20 21.83 30.83
N VAL A 15 19.44 21.76 31.34
CA VAL A 15 19.93 20.63 32.15
C VAL A 15 19.86 20.95 33.62
N ASP A 16 18.87 20.44 34.34
CA ASP A 16 18.72 20.58 35.77
C ASP A 16 19.72 19.75 36.59
N GLY A 17 20.09 18.61 36.06
CA GLY A 17 20.97 17.69 36.79
C GLY A 17 21.49 16.55 35.93
N PHE A 18 22.36 15.75 36.52
CA PHE A 18 22.82 14.52 35.89
C PHE A 18 23.21 13.48 36.93
N ASN A 19 23.29 12.21 36.49
CA ASN A 19 23.97 11.18 37.24
C ASN A 19 24.81 10.28 36.32
N VAL A 20 25.81 9.62 36.89
CA VAL A 20 26.66 8.68 36.16
C VAL A 20 26.50 7.30 36.74
N VAL A 21 26.06 6.35 35.95
CA VAL A 21 25.86 4.96 36.33
C VAL A 21 26.60 4.04 35.37
N LYS A 22 27.57 3.31 35.85
CA LYS A 22 28.39 2.37 35.06
C LYS A 22 28.94 2.97 33.74
N GLY A 23 29.38 4.24 33.82
CA GLY A 23 29.93 4.95 32.68
C GLY A 23 28.90 5.67 31.75
N PHE A 24 27.61 5.43 31.94
CA PHE A 24 26.54 6.13 31.22
C PHE A 24 26.26 7.46 31.92
N LEU A 25 26.25 8.55 31.15
CA LEU A 25 25.80 9.86 31.58
C LEU A 25 24.29 10.01 31.33
N ASN A 26 23.52 10.12 32.40
CA ASN A 26 22.10 10.39 32.35
C ASN A 26 21.87 11.86 32.69
N LEU A 27 21.16 12.59 31.82
CA LEU A 27 20.81 13.99 32.03
C LEU A 27 19.37 14.11 32.51
N SER A 28 19.13 15.01 33.44
CA SER A 28 17.79 15.45 33.84
C SER A 28 17.50 16.79 33.17
N ILE A 29 16.49 16.79 32.31
CA ILE A 29 16.07 17.99 31.60
C ILE A 29 14.99 18.71 32.41
N SER A 30 15.01 20.04 32.39
CA SER A 30 14.10 20.87 33.15
C SER A 30 12.65 20.70 32.76
N SER A 31 11.77 20.80 33.73
CA SER A 31 10.30 20.74 33.45
C SER A 31 9.83 21.89 32.54
N ASP A 32 10.46 23.06 32.68
CA ASP A 32 10.14 24.23 31.87
C ASP A 32 10.49 24.01 30.36
N PHE A 33 11.63 23.34 30.11
CA PHE A 33 11.98 22.94 28.74
C PHE A 33 10.91 22.02 28.14
N TRP A 34 10.52 20.98 28.88
CA TRP A 34 9.48 20.04 28.39
C TRP A 34 8.14 20.72 28.15
N LEU A 35 7.74 21.62 29.04
CA LEU A 35 6.50 22.39 28.90
C LEU A 35 6.56 23.29 27.66
N ASN A 36 7.67 24.00 27.46
CA ASN A 36 7.86 24.85 26.29
C ASN A 36 7.85 24.04 25.00
N GLN A 37 8.50 22.89 24.95
CA GLN A 37 8.48 21.98 23.80
C GLN A 37 7.07 21.46 23.53
N PHE A 38 6.32 21.10 24.56
CA PHE A 38 4.94 20.68 24.42
C PHE A 38 4.05 21.81 23.83
N ILE A 39 4.18 23.02 24.37
CA ILE A 39 3.44 24.18 23.87
C ILE A 39 3.80 24.48 22.40
N ALA A 40 5.08 24.43 22.06
CA ALA A 40 5.52 24.62 20.70
C ALA A 40 4.94 23.57 19.75
N ALA A 41 4.99 22.29 20.16
CA ALA A 41 4.39 21.19 19.39
C ALA A 41 2.87 21.34 19.26
N TYR A 42 2.19 21.71 20.33
CA TYR A 42 0.72 21.89 20.35
C TYR A 42 0.25 23.03 19.44
N ASN A 43 1.02 24.12 19.38
CA ASN A 43 0.69 25.32 18.59
C ASN A 43 1.18 25.22 17.13
N THR A 44 1.94 24.20 16.77
CA THR A 44 2.49 24.04 15.41
C THR A 44 1.65 23.01 14.65
N GLU A 45 0.92 23.49 13.64
CA GLU A 45 0.24 22.58 12.69
C GLU A 45 1.30 21.74 11.96
N ASN A 46 1.06 20.43 11.87
CA ASN A 46 2.00 19.48 11.26
C ASN A 46 3.39 19.46 11.93
N PHE A 47 3.44 19.57 13.27
CA PHE A 47 4.68 19.45 14.01
C PHE A 47 5.46 18.19 13.61
N GLY A 48 6.76 18.36 13.32
CA GLY A 48 7.62 17.28 12.86
C GLY A 48 7.63 17.05 11.34
N PHE A 49 6.77 17.72 10.57
CA PHE A 49 6.89 17.72 9.12
C PHE A 49 7.98 18.71 8.66
N VAL A 50 8.65 18.31 7.59
CA VAL A 50 9.59 19.18 6.88
C VAL A 50 8.85 19.92 5.77
N GLU A 51 9.09 21.20 5.60
CA GLU A 51 8.55 21.97 4.47
C GLU A 51 9.06 21.41 3.15
N VAL A 52 8.16 21.38 2.16
CA VAL A 52 8.50 20.84 0.84
C VAL A 52 9.40 21.83 0.11
N ASP A 53 10.59 21.40 -0.29
CA ASP A 53 11.43 22.14 -1.23
C ASP A 53 10.84 21.98 -2.63
N GLU A 54 10.55 23.10 -3.30
CA GLU A 54 10.04 23.11 -4.68
C GLU A 54 10.98 22.41 -5.68
N ASN A 55 12.28 22.40 -5.39
CA ASN A 55 13.29 21.69 -6.17
C ASN A 55 13.54 20.24 -5.74
N ALA A 56 12.84 19.77 -4.72
CA ALA A 56 12.99 18.38 -4.26
C ALA A 56 12.58 17.39 -5.36
N PRO A 57 13.25 16.24 -5.44
CA PRO A 57 12.86 15.18 -6.36
C PRO A 57 11.42 14.75 -6.15
N THR A 58 10.71 14.52 -7.24
CA THR A 58 9.35 13.94 -7.19
C THR A 58 9.41 12.43 -7.06
N TYR A 59 8.76 11.90 -6.02
CA TYR A 59 8.58 10.48 -5.79
C TYR A 59 7.22 10.04 -6.34
N LEU A 60 7.21 9.04 -7.20
CA LEU A 60 5.98 8.37 -7.63
C LEU A 60 5.76 7.16 -6.73
N VAL A 61 4.64 7.13 -6.03
CA VAL A 61 4.25 5.99 -5.20
C VAL A 61 3.05 5.32 -5.85
N GLU A 62 3.30 4.16 -6.46
CA GLU A 62 2.26 3.34 -7.07
C GLU A 62 1.68 2.38 -6.03
N TYR A 63 0.37 2.44 -5.87
CA TYR A 63 -0.39 1.47 -5.10
C TYR A 63 -1.85 1.46 -5.58
N SER A 64 -2.68 0.57 -5.04
CA SER A 64 -4.09 0.46 -5.45
C SER A 64 -4.27 0.07 -6.93
N SER A 65 -3.43 -0.83 -7.44
CA SER A 65 -3.42 -1.32 -8.83
C SER A 65 -3.88 -2.80 -8.90
N PRO A 66 -5.08 -3.16 -8.39
CA PRO A 66 -5.55 -4.54 -8.46
C PRO A 66 -5.94 -4.91 -9.90
N ASN A 67 -5.87 -6.20 -10.21
CA ASN A 67 -6.44 -6.71 -11.46
C ASN A 67 -7.96 -6.53 -11.45
N THR A 68 -8.52 -5.99 -12.51
CA THR A 68 -9.96 -5.69 -12.63
C THR A 68 -10.85 -6.92 -12.80
N ASN A 69 -10.25 -8.10 -13.04
CA ASN A 69 -10.95 -9.37 -13.22
C ASN A 69 -11.11 -10.21 -11.94
N LYS A 70 -10.83 -9.64 -10.77
CA LYS A 70 -10.90 -10.34 -9.48
C LYS A 70 -11.55 -9.46 -8.42
N PRO A 71 -12.33 -10.06 -7.50
CA PRO A 71 -12.81 -9.36 -6.32
C PRO A 71 -11.66 -8.84 -5.45
N ILE A 72 -11.88 -7.67 -4.85
CA ILE A 72 -10.94 -7.10 -3.89
C ILE A 72 -10.97 -7.91 -2.60
N HIS A 73 -9.81 -8.15 -2.01
CA HIS A 73 -9.65 -8.88 -0.75
C HIS A 73 -8.68 -8.16 0.20
N LEU A 74 -8.54 -8.68 1.43
CA LEU A 74 -7.72 -8.07 2.48
C LEU A 74 -6.27 -7.78 2.06
N GLY A 75 -5.69 -8.59 1.16
CA GLY A 75 -4.36 -8.32 0.62
C GLY A 75 -4.27 -7.02 -0.17
N HIS A 76 -5.31 -6.66 -0.91
CA HIS A 76 -5.38 -5.38 -1.61
C HIS A 76 -5.52 -4.20 -0.63
N LEU A 77 -6.35 -4.35 0.42
CA LEU A 77 -6.47 -3.33 1.46
C LEU A 77 -5.15 -3.08 2.18
N ARG A 78 -4.44 -4.15 2.56
CA ARG A 78 -3.10 -4.03 3.16
C ARG A 78 -2.16 -3.24 2.25
N ASN A 79 -2.16 -3.54 0.96
CA ASN A 79 -1.30 -2.86 0.00
C ASN A 79 -1.66 -1.38 -0.13
N ASN A 80 -2.95 -1.05 -0.11
CA ASN A 80 -3.43 0.32 -0.14
C ASN A 80 -2.99 1.11 1.09
N PHE A 81 -3.16 0.55 2.29
CA PHE A 81 -2.72 1.20 3.52
C PHE A 81 -1.21 1.38 3.57
N LEU A 82 -0.44 0.38 3.15
CA LEU A 82 1.00 0.45 3.09
C LEU A 82 1.46 1.53 2.12
N GLY A 83 0.96 1.53 0.89
CA GLY A 83 1.32 2.51 -0.12
C GLY A 83 0.94 3.94 0.27
N TYR A 84 -0.25 4.12 0.85
CA TYR A 84 -0.67 5.41 1.38
C TYR A 84 0.27 5.89 2.49
N SER A 85 0.56 5.03 3.47
CA SER A 85 1.43 5.39 4.61
C SER A 85 2.84 5.74 4.15
N VAL A 86 3.41 4.98 3.23
CA VAL A 86 4.73 5.28 2.64
C VAL A 86 4.72 6.64 1.94
N ALA A 87 3.67 6.92 1.14
CA ALA A 87 3.54 8.20 0.46
C ALA A 87 3.46 9.38 1.45
N GLU A 88 2.70 9.24 2.54
CA GLU A 88 2.57 10.29 3.57
C GLU A 88 3.89 10.48 4.36
N ILE A 89 4.63 9.41 4.66
CA ILE A 89 5.94 9.52 5.34
C ILE A 89 6.95 10.25 4.45
N ILE A 90 7.02 9.91 3.16
CA ILE A 90 7.90 10.59 2.21
C ILE A 90 7.51 12.06 2.08
N LYS A 91 6.20 12.35 2.01
CA LYS A 91 5.69 13.73 1.97
C LYS A 91 6.07 14.50 3.23
N ALA A 92 5.88 13.89 4.42
CA ALA A 92 6.24 14.50 5.69
C ALA A 92 7.74 14.79 5.82
N SER A 93 8.59 14.07 5.09
CA SER A 93 10.03 14.34 5.01
C SER A 93 10.42 15.46 4.03
N GLY A 94 9.48 16.27 3.57
CA GLY A 94 9.73 17.42 2.70
C GLY A 94 9.95 17.07 1.23
N LYS A 95 9.47 15.91 0.77
CA LYS A 95 9.59 15.49 -0.63
C LYS A 95 8.30 15.72 -1.41
N ASN A 96 8.43 15.97 -2.71
CA ASN A 96 7.29 15.99 -3.61
C ASN A 96 6.81 14.55 -3.84
N VAL A 97 5.53 14.27 -3.61
CA VAL A 97 4.96 12.94 -3.78
C VAL A 97 3.76 12.99 -4.70
N LYS A 98 3.75 12.11 -5.68
CA LYS A 98 2.58 11.82 -6.53
C LYS A 98 2.13 10.39 -6.30
N LYS A 99 0.89 10.22 -5.84
CA LYS A 99 0.24 8.93 -5.72
C LYS A 99 -0.34 8.56 -7.06
N VAL A 100 0.01 7.39 -7.58
CA VAL A 100 -0.38 6.90 -8.89
C VAL A 100 -0.93 5.50 -8.81
N GLN A 101 -1.72 5.11 -9.80
CA GLN A 101 -2.22 3.74 -9.94
C GLN A 101 -2.24 3.34 -11.41
N ILE A 102 -2.14 2.05 -11.65
CA ILE A 102 -2.32 1.45 -12.98
C ILE A 102 -3.70 0.79 -13.01
N ILE A 103 -4.50 1.14 -13.99
CA ILE A 103 -5.75 0.43 -14.27
C ILE A 103 -5.41 -0.78 -15.13
N ASN A 104 -5.43 -1.96 -14.53
CA ASN A 104 -5.06 -3.21 -15.19
C ASN A 104 -6.30 -3.87 -15.81
N ASP A 105 -6.77 -3.29 -16.89
CA ASP A 105 -7.98 -3.71 -17.64
C ASP A 105 -7.67 -4.40 -18.98
N ARG A 106 -6.39 -4.67 -19.26
CA ARG A 106 -5.93 -5.30 -20.51
C ARG A 106 -5.03 -6.51 -20.21
N GLY A 107 -5.28 -7.58 -20.93
CA GLY A 107 -4.47 -8.80 -20.84
C GLY A 107 -5.30 -10.06 -20.93
N ILE A 108 -4.64 -11.22 -21.00
CA ILE A 108 -5.30 -12.51 -21.24
C ILE A 108 -6.36 -12.86 -20.19
N HIS A 109 -6.13 -12.50 -18.94
CA HIS A 109 -7.09 -12.78 -17.86
C HIS A 109 -8.37 -11.96 -18.00
N ILE A 110 -8.27 -10.74 -18.51
CA ILE A 110 -9.45 -9.90 -18.81
C ILE A 110 -10.19 -10.49 -20.00
N CYS A 111 -9.46 -10.86 -21.06
CA CYS A 111 -10.04 -11.51 -22.23
C CYS A 111 -10.80 -12.81 -21.87
N LYS A 112 -10.26 -13.62 -20.97
CA LYS A 112 -10.93 -14.84 -20.49
C LYS A 112 -12.30 -14.54 -19.87
N SER A 113 -12.38 -13.55 -18.98
CA SER A 113 -13.67 -13.12 -18.40
C SER A 113 -14.64 -12.59 -19.45
N MET A 114 -14.14 -11.78 -20.40
CA MET A 114 -14.97 -11.20 -21.46
C MET A 114 -15.54 -12.27 -22.38
N VAL A 115 -14.71 -13.18 -22.87
CA VAL A 115 -15.13 -14.28 -23.77
C VAL A 115 -16.16 -15.17 -23.07
N SER A 116 -15.92 -15.52 -21.82
CA SER A 116 -16.86 -16.33 -21.04
C SER A 116 -18.19 -15.60 -20.83
N TRP A 117 -18.17 -14.32 -20.51
CA TRP A 117 -19.38 -13.52 -20.40
C TRP A 117 -20.16 -13.44 -21.74
N GLN A 118 -19.45 -13.21 -22.84
CA GLN A 118 -20.07 -13.18 -24.16
C GLN A 118 -20.73 -14.50 -24.54
N LYS A 119 -20.07 -15.63 -24.23
CA LYS A 119 -20.59 -16.97 -24.59
C LYS A 119 -21.71 -17.46 -23.65
N PHE A 120 -21.63 -17.17 -22.38
CA PHE A 120 -22.48 -17.80 -21.36
C PHE A 120 -23.27 -16.81 -20.50
N GLY A 121 -23.02 -15.50 -20.62
CA GLY A 121 -23.62 -14.48 -19.77
C GLY A 121 -25.04 -14.05 -20.19
N ASN A 122 -25.45 -14.32 -21.41
CA ASN A 122 -26.78 -13.95 -21.94
C ASN A 122 -27.16 -12.47 -21.66
N GLY A 123 -26.16 -11.57 -21.64
CA GLY A 123 -26.37 -10.15 -21.34
C GLY A 123 -26.51 -9.84 -19.82
N GLU A 124 -26.15 -10.76 -18.94
CA GLU A 124 -26.17 -10.51 -17.49
C GLU A 124 -25.32 -9.28 -17.12
N THR A 125 -25.89 -8.39 -16.32
CA THR A 125 -25.24 -7.18 -15.78
C THR A 125 -25.26 -7.18 -14.25
N PRO A 126 -24.47 -6.32 -13.59
CA PRO A 126 -24.57 -6.14 -12.15
C PRO A 126 -26.00 -5.82 -11.69
N GLU A 127 -26.71 -4.98 -12.44
CA GLU A 127 -28.07 -4.56 -12.14
C GLU A 127 -29.07 -5.72 -12.30
N SER A 128 -28.95 -6.52 -13.36
CA SER A 128 -29.88 -7.64 -13.61
C SER A 128 -29.66 -8.81 -12.65
N SER A 129 -28.42 -9.01 -12.19
CA SER A 129 -28.05 -10.13 -11.32
C SER A 129 -28.05 -9.76 -9.83
N GLY A 130 -27.99 -8.48 -9.48
CA GLY A 130 -27.79 -8.01 -8.11
C GLY A 130 -26.38 -8.31 -7.54
N ILE A 131 -25.43 -8.72 -8.39
CA ILE A 131 -24.05 -9.05 -8.01
C ILE A 131 -23.19 -7.82 -8.25
N LYS A 132 -22.25 -7.53 -7.33
CA LYS A 132 -21.26 -6.47 -7.56
C LYS A 132 -20.46 -6.73 -8.84
N GLY A 133 -20.06 -5.67 -9.54
CA GLY A 133 -19.35 -5.78 -10.82
C GLY A 133 -18.06 -6.59 -10.75
N ASP A 134 -17.25 -6.42 -9.71
CA ASP A 134 -16.03 -7.18 -9.49
C ASP A 134 -16.30 -8.68 -9.27
N HIS A 135 -17.38 -9.02 -8.57
CA HIS A 135 -17.83 -10.39 -8.37
C HIS A 135 -18.40 -10.99 -9.66
N LEU A 136 -19.13 -10.20 -10.46
CA LEU A 136 -19.66 -10.64 -11.75
C LEU A 136 -18.52 -11.01 -12.71
N VAL A 137 -17.52 -10.13 -12.83
CA VAL A 137 -16.33 -10.40 -13.67
C VAL A 137 -15.59 -11.64 -13.16
N GLY A 138 -15.42 -11.77 -11.84
CA GLY A 138 -14.82 -12.95 -11.19
C GLY A 138 -15.59 -14.24 -11.46
N LYS A 139 -16.93 -14.20 -11.48
CA LYS A 139 -17.80 -15.34 -11.84
C LYS A 139 -17.44 -15.87 -13.23
N TYR A 140 -17.34 -14.99 -14.22
CA TYR A 140 -17.02 -15.40 -15.59
C TYR A 140 -15.56 -15.78 -15.79
N TYR A 141 -14.65 -15.31 -14.96
CA TYR A 141 -13.28 -15.81 -14.94
C TYR A 141 -13.21 -17.29 -14.49
N VAL A 142 -13.98 -17.65 -13.47
CA VAL A 142 -14.09 -19.03 -13.01
C VAL A 142 -14.82 -19.91 -14.02
N GLU A 143 -15.87 -19.38 -14.65
CA GLU A 143 -16.62 -20.09 -15.70
C GLU A 143 -15.73 -20.41 -16.91
N PHE A 144 -14.87 -19.48 -17.32
CA PHE A 144 -13.88 -19.74 -18.37
C PHE A 144 -13.02 -20.96 -18.04
N ASP A 145 -12.48 -21.04 -16.82
CA ASP A 145 -11.60 -22.14 -16.42
C ASP A 145 -12.34 -23.51 -16.44
N LYS A 146 -13.62 -23.52 -16.05
CA LYS A 146 -14.45 -24.73 -16.10
C LYS A 146 -14.67 -25.20 -17.54
N GLN A 147 -15.04 -24.30 -18.43
CA GLN A 147 -15.31 -24.63 -19.83
C GLN A 147 -14.03 -25.05 -20.54
N TYR A 148 -12.93 -24.35 -20.31
CA TYR A 148 -11.62 -24.67 -20.84
C TYR A 148 -11.15 -26.08 -20.44
N LYS A 149 -11.30 -26.44 -19.18
CA LYS A 149 -10.98 -27.80 -18.71
C LYS A 149 -11.86 -28.87 -19.33
N LYS A 150 -13.14 -28.56 -19.55
CA LYS A 150 -14.07 -29.47 -20.22
C LYS A 150 -13.69 -29.68 -21.69
N GLU A 151 -13.40 -28.61 -22.42
CA GLU A 151 -12.97 -28.68 -23.82
C GLU A 151 -11.65 -29.48 -23.96
N ILE A 152 -10.66 -29.26 -23.08
CA ILE A 152 -9.44 -30.07 -23.04
C ILE A 152 -9.75 -31.55 -22.85
N ALA A 153 -10.60 -31.89 -21.87
CA ALA A 153 -10.94 -33.28 -21.60
C ALA A 153 -11.63 -33.95 -22.80
N GLU A 154 -12.49 -33.23 -23.53
CA GLU A 154 -13.13 -33.70 -24.75
C GLU A 154 -12.09 -33.95 -25.86
N LEU A 155 -11.15 -33.03 -26.06
CA LEU A 155 -10.08 -33.17 -27.06
C LEU A 155 -9.15 -34.34 -26.73
N VAL A 156 -8.78 -34.52 -25.48
CA VAL A 156 -7.96 -35.66 -25.03
C VAL A 156 -8.69 -36.97 -25.22
N THR A 157 -9.98 -37.02 -24.94
CA THR A 157 -10.82 -38.21 -25.17
C THR A 157 -10.92 -38.55 -26.68
N SER A 158 -10.84 -37.55 -27.55
CA SER A 158 -10.81 -37.74 -29.01
C SER A 158 -9.45 -38.17 -29.56
N GLY A 159 -8.42 -38.31 -28.72
CA GLY A 159 -7.10 -38.82 -29.07
C GLY A 159 -6.01 -37.73 -29.20
N MET A 160 -6.27 -36.49 -28.81
CA MET A 160 -5.26 -35.42 -28.81
C MET A 160 -4.39 -35.51 -27.58
N GLU A 161 -3.10 -35.20 -27.73
CA GLU A 161 -2.22 -35.06 -26.55
C GLU A 161 -2.65 -33.86 -25.69
N GLU A 162 -2.67 -34.04 -24.35
CA GLU A 162 -3.10 -33.01 -23.39
C GLU A 162 -2.36 -31.66 -23.56
N LYS A 163 -1.06 -31.75 -23.89
CA LYS A 163 -0.21 -30.56 -24.13
C LYS A 163 -0.58 -29.79 -25.39
N GLN A 164 -1.15 -30.48 -26.37
CA GLN A 164 -1.65 -29.86 -27.62
C GLN A 164 -3.06 -29.31 -27.39
N ALA A 165 -3.93 -30.09 -26.75
CA ALA A 165 -5.30 -29.68 -26.43
C ALA A 165 -5.37 -28.39 -25.59
N GLY A 166 -4.34 -28.10 -24.78
CA GLY A 166 -4.26 -26.86 -24.01
C GLY A 166 -3.72 -25.65 -24.78
N LYS A 167 -3.35 -25.81 -26.06
CA LYS A 167 -2.89 -24.70 -26.93
C LYS A 167 -3.89 -24.28 -27.98
N ASP A 168 -4.78 -25.17 -28.37
CA ASP A 168 -5.85 -24.96 -29.33
C ASP A 168 -7.11 -24.41 -28.62
#